data_bcff081034c9a4da6bed88798ae96493
#
_entry.id   bcff081034c9a4da6bed88798ae96493
#
_cell.length_a   1.000
_cell.length_b   1.000
_cell.length_c   1.000
_cell.angle_alpha   90.00
_cell.angle_beta   90.00
_cell.angle_gamma   90.00
#
_symmetry.space_group_name_H-M   'P 1'
#
loop_
_entity.id
_entity.type
_entity.pdbx_description
1 polymer ?
#
loop_
_entity_poly.entity_id
_entity_poly.type
_entity_poly.pdbx_seq_one_letter_code
_entity_poly.pdbx_strand_id
1 'polypeptide(L)'
;NKWIRGAIPALLLHCSIGTVYCWSIFSQEIADYIGFSKGAVEWAFSFAIFFLGMSAAFFGGLVEKNIHKSSLIASITFALGMAGTGFFIWYGGNNPHSVLSLVGIYISYGFIMGIGLGTGYLSPVKTLMLWFKDKKGLATGLAVAGFGAAKAIASPIMSRMLTGLGEGGIFKMFYILACVYFVMMFIGHLILAKPEGWVEPQTKSKNEGIIATLKTEPIASYIGIWLMFYINITCGLAIISQEKMIVKCVGLGAAAGIISTISALFNAGGRLGFSAWADKLKDRNTIYKLIFTLSIVSTLIVLLTKGIANVAGNTVLIVFVLALIFIVNAGYGGGFSNVPTLLSDHYGMGNISAIHGITLSAWAFAGLTGNQMASFIVKHTGSFIDVHGVQANPVGYQNVLIVTTILYAVAMCLSCFLVRPMSKK
;
A
#
# COMPACT_ATOMS: atom_id res chain seq x y z
N ASN A 1 -4.40 27.58 8.57
CA ASN A 1 -3.00 27.13 8.55
C ASN A 1 -2.93 25.74 7.89
N LYS A 2 -2.23 25.63 6.76
CA LYS A 2 -2.09 24.40 5.96
C LYS A 2 -1.48 23.21 6.71
N TRP A 3 -0.65 23.48 7.70
CA TRP A 3 -0.04 22.42 8.51
C TRP A 3 -1.06 21.83 9.49
N ILE A 4 -1.81 22.66 10.17
CA ILE A 4 -2.80 22.21 11.17
C ILE A 4 -4.04 21.62 10.50
N ARG A 5 -4.55 22.25 9.44
CA ARG A 5 -5.81 21.85 8.78
C ARG A 5 -5.63 20.84 7.65
N GLY A 6 -4.40 20.64 7.18
CA GLY A 6 -4.06 19.73 6.08
C GLY A 6 -3.10 18.61 6.50
N ALA A 7 -1.86 18.95 6.87
CA ALA A 7 -0.80 17.97 7.05
C ALA A 7 -0.99 17.09 8.31
N ILE A 8 -1.28 17.68 9.47
CA ILE A 8 -1.48 16.93 10.72
C ILE A 8 -2.64 15.93 10.59
N PRO A 9 -3.86 16.32 10.16
CA PRO A 9 -4.94 15.36 9.99
C PRO A 9 -4.64 14.30 8.93
N ALA A 10 -3.91 14.65 7.87
CA ALA A 10 -3.49 13.66 6.88
C ALA A 10 -2.57 12.59 7.51
N LEU A 11 -1.62 12.99 8.33
CA LEU A 11 -0.74 12.06 9.06
C LEU A 11 -1.51 11.22 10.08
N LEU A 12 -2.42 11.82 10.85
CA LEU A 12 -3.24 11.08 11.83
C LEU A 12 -4.09 9.99 11.17
N LEU A 13 -4.73 10.31 10.05
CA LEU A 13 -5.53 9.35 9.29
C LEU A 13 -4.63 8.30 8.63
N HIS A 14 -3.60 8.69 7.89
CA HIS A 14 -2.76 7.78 7.12
C HIS A 14 -1.85 6.91 7.98
N CYS A 15 -1.31 7.42 9.11
CA CYS A 15 -0.55 6.57 10.04
C CYS A 15 -1.45 5.51 10.71
N SER A 16 -2.73 5.80 10.92
CA SER A 16 -3.67 4.82 11.46
C SER A 16 -3.99 3.74 10.42
N ILE A 17 -4.46 4.13 9.24
CA ILE A 17 -4.87 3.16 8.21
C ILE A 17 -3.69 2.40 7.59
N GLY A 18 -2.49 2.98 7.57
CA GLY A 18 -1.28 2.33 7.06
C GLY A 18 -0.80 1.15 7.91
N THR A 19 -1.31 1.01 9.13
CA THR A 19 -1.01 -0.12 10.01
C THR A 19 -1.56 -1.46 9.48
N VAL A 20 -2.38 -1.46 8.44
CA VAL A 20 -2.75 -2.67 7.71
C VAL A 20 -1.52 -3.48 7.25
N TYR A 21 -0.40 -2.82 6.96
CA TYR A 21 0.85 -3.49 6.62
C TYR A 21 1.54 -4.19 7.79
N CYS A 22 1.07 -3.99 9.01
CA CYS A 22 1.58 -4.71 10.19
C CYS A 22 1.03 -6.14 10.30
N TRP A 23 0.11 -6.56 9.42
CA TRP A 23 -0.54 -7.87 9.46
C TRP A 23 0.44 -9.04 9.62
N SER A 24 1.56 -8.99 8.93
CA SER A 24 2.60 -10.03 9.02
C SER A 24 3.23 -10.22 10.40
N ILE A 25 3.03 -9.27 11.33
CA ILE A 25 3.60 -9.34 12.68
C ILE A 25 2.82 -10.32 13.54
N PHE A 26 1.51 -10.36 13.37
CA PHE A 26 0.59 -11.09 14.26
C PHE A 26 -0.28 -12.13 13.55
N SER A 27 -0.12 -12.32 12.23
CA SER A 27 -0.92 -13.31 11.50
C SER A 27 -0.66 -14.74 11.94
N GLN A 28 0.57 -15.08 12.34
CA GLN A 28 0.89 -16.40 12.87
C GLN A 28 0.25 -16.60 14.25
N GLU A 29 0.35 -15.62 15.13
CA GLU A 29 -0.24 -15.68 16.48
C GLU A 29 -1.77 -15.80 16.40
N ILE A 30 -2.42 -15.14 15.42
CA ILE A 30 -3.86 -15.34 15.20
C ILE A 30 -4.11 -16.78 14.77
N ALA A 31 -3.37 -17.30 13.81
CA ALA A 31 -3.54 -18.65 13.29
C ALA A 31 -3.41 -19.69 14.39
N ASP A 32 -2.37 -19.58 15.21
CA ASP A 32 -2.12 -20.48 16.33
C ASP A 32 -3.21 -20.37 17.39
N TYR A 33 -3.68 -19.16 17.68
CA TYR A 33 -4.68 -18.90 18.72
C TYR A 33 -6.07 -19.42 18.36
N ILE A 34 -6.47 -19.33 17.08
CA ILE A 34 -7.81 -19.79 16.63
C ILE A 34 -7.79 -21.20 16.01
N GLY A 35 -6.60 -21.82 15.89
CA GLY A 35 -6.43 -23.20 15.40
C GLY A 35 -6.55 -23.37 13.89
N PHE A 36 -6.25 -22.34 13.10
CA PHE A 36 -6.25 -22.41 11.63
C PHE A 36 -4.84 -22.31 11.05
N SER A 37 -4.68 -22.70 9.78
CA SER A 37 -3.42 -22.48 9.08
C SER A 37 -3.16 -20.98 8.86
N LYS A 38 -1.89 -20.59 8.88
CA LYS A 38 -1.48 -19.22 8.54
C LYS A 38 -2.03 -18.80 7.18
N GLY A 39 -2.00 -19.70 6.17
CA GLY A 39 -2.51 -19.42 4.84
C GLY A 39 -4.00 -19.04 4.83
N ALA A 40 -4.83 -19.68 5.67
CA ALA A 40 -6.23 -19.33 5.82
C ALA A 40 -6.39 -17.92 6.43
N VAL A 41 -5.59 -17.61 7.46
CA VAL A 41 -5.64 -16.29 8.12
C VAL A 41 -5.13 -15.17 7.23
N GLU A 42 -4.15 -15.41 6.38
CA GLU A 42 -3.58 -14.43 5.43
C GLU A 42 -4.62 -13.88 4.43
N TRP A 43 -5.69 -14.60 4.15
CA TRP A 43 -6.77 -14.08 3.30
C TRP A 43 -7.46 -12.84 3.89
N ALA A 44 -7.45 -12.66 5.21
CA ALA A 44 -7.99 -11.46 5.83
C ALA A 44 -7.26 -10.18 5.34
N PHE A 45 -5.93 -10.25 5.21
CA PHE A 45 -5.14 -9.15 4.65
C PHE A 45 -5.47 -8.92 3.16
N SER A 46 -5.56 -9.97 2.36
CA SER A 46 -5.91 -9.86 0.94
C SER A 46 -7.28 -9.21 0.76
N PHE A 47 -8.27 -9.58 1.58
CA PHE A 47 -9.58 -8.95 1.57
C PHE A 47 -9.53 -7.49 2.03
N ALA A 48 -8.71 -7.17 3.05
CA ALA A 48 -8.55 -5.78 3.50
C ALA A 48 -8.03 -4.88 2.39
N ILE A 49 -7.02 -5.32 1.64
CA ILE A 49 -6.48 -4.57 0.49
C ILE A 49 -7.49 -4.52 -0.67
N PHE A 50 -8.18 -5.61 -0.95
CA PHE A 50 -9.23 -5.63 -1.98
C PHE A 50 -10.34 -4.63 -1.66
N PHE A 51 -10.89 -4.68 -0.46
CA PHE A 51 -11.96 -3.77 -0.07
C PHE A 51 -11.49 -2.34 0.16
N LEU A 52 -10.22 -2.12 0.50
CA LEU A 52 -9.61 -0.78 0.47
C LEU A 52 -9.75 -0.17 -0.94
N GLY A 53 -9.24 -0.84 -1.96
CA GLY A 53 -9.29 -0.34 -3.32
C GLY A 53 -10.72 -0.21 -3.86
N MET A 54 -11.58 -1.18 -3.60
CA MET A 54 -12.99 -1.15 -4.04
C MET A 54 -13.79 -0.07 -3.31
N SER A 55 -13.64 0.08 -2.00
CA SER A 55 -14.33 1.15 -1.28
C SER A 55 -13.87 2.54 -1.70
N ALA A 56 -12.59 2.72 -1.99
CA ALA A 56 -12.09 3.97 -2.57
C ALA A 56 -12.75 4.25 -3.93
N ALA A 57 -12.91 3.23 -4.76
CA ALA A 57 -13.57 3.36 -6.05
C ALA A 57 -15.06 3.75 -5.91
N PHE A 58 -15.79 3.11 -5.01
CA PHE A 58 -17.21 3.39 -4.80
C PHE A 58 -17.47 4.71 -4.05
N PHE A 59 -16.66 5.02 -3.04
CA PHE A 59 -16.87 6.19 -2.19
C PHE A 59 -16.07 7.44 -2.62
N GLY A 60 -15.30 7.38 -3.70
CA GLY A 60 -14.55 8.54 -4.20
C GLY A 60 -15.47 9.76 -4.49
N GLY A 61 -16.66 9.53 -5.02
CA GLY A 61 -17.67 10.58 -5.21
C GLY A 61 -18.21 11.17 -3.91
N LEU A 62 -18.28 10.40 -2.82
CA LEU A 62 -18.62 10.91 -1.49
C LEU A 62 -17.52 11.82 -0.94
N VAL A 63 -16.25 11.41 -1.10
CA VAL A 63 -15.10 12.23 -0.70
C VAL A 63 -15.09 13.56 -1.44
N GLU A 64 -15.44 13.53 -2.73
CA GLU A 64 -15.55 14.74 -3.56
C GLU A 64 -16.55 15.74 -2.97
N LYS A 65 -17.72 15.24 -2.57
CA LYS A 65 -18.81 16.05 -2.03
C LYS A 65 -18.59 16.49 -0.58
N ASN A 66 -18.04 15.60 0.27
CA ASN A 66 -17.93 15.85 1.70
C ASN A 66 -16.78 15.07 2.34
N ILE A 67 -15.65 15.76 2.52
CA ILE A 67 -14.44 15.17 3.16
C ILE A 67 -14.67 14.79 4.63
N HIS A 68 -15.52 15.53 5.36
CA HIS A 68 -15.81 15.24 6.77
C HIS A 68 -16.66 13.97 6.91
N LYS A 69 -17.69 13.80 6.07
CA LYS A 69 -18.50 12.59 6.09
C LYS A 69 -17.64 11.35 5.75
N SER A 70 -16.75 11.48 4.80
CA SER A 70 -15.82 10.41 4.42
C SER A 70 -14.84 10.07 5.54
N SER A 71 -14.20 11.06 6.15
CA SER A 71 -13.24 10.82 7.24
C SER A 71 -13.91 10.30 8.53
N LEU A 72 -15.16 10.69 8.79
CA LEU A 72 -15.95 10.14 9.90
C LEU A 72 -16.28 8.66 9.67
N ILE A 73 -16.77 8.32 8.48
CA ILE A 73 -17.02 6.92 8.10
C ILE A 73 -15.74 6.10 8.25
N ALA A 74 -14.61 6.62 7.78
CA ALA A 74 -13.32 5.96 7.90
C ALA A 74 -12.96 5.69 9.37
N SER A 75 -13.10 6.69 10.25
CA SER A 75 -12.78 6.56 11.67
C SER A 75 -13.62 5.48 12.37
N ILE A 76 -14.93 5.47 12.08
CA ILE A 76 -15.85 4.52 12.68
C ILE A 76 -15.62 3.11 12.14
N THR A 77 -15.59 2.94 10.81
CA THR A 77 -15.48 1.60 10.20
C THR A 77 -14.13 0.96 10.43
N PHE A 78 -13.04 1.75 10.45
CA PHE A 78 -11.72 1.23 10.78
C PHE A 78 -11.67 0.70 12.22
N ALA A 79 -12.17 1.48 13.19
CA ALA A 79 -12.20 1.08 14.59
C ALA A 79 -13.14 -0.13 14.84
N LEU A 80 -14.30 -0.15 14.21
CA LEU A 80 -15.24 -1.28 14.30
C LEU A 80 -14.64 -2.54 13.69
N GLY A 81 -13.94 -2.43 12.57
CA GLY A 81 -13.24 -3.55 11.94
C GLY A 81 -12.15 -4.12 12.85
N MET A 82 -11.36 -3.26 13.48
CA MET A 82 -10.33 -3.67 14.45
C MET A 82 -10.95 -4.34 15.69
N ALA A 83 -11.97 -3.72 16.28
CA ALA A 83 -12.67 -4.27 17.46
C ALA A 83 -13.36 -5.60 17.13
N GLY A 84 -14.04 -5.68 15.98
CA GLY A 84 -14.67 -6.92 15.51
C GLY A 84 -13.64 -8.04 15.28
N THR A 85 -12.46 -7.69 14.75
CA THR A 85 -11.37 -8.65 14.60
C THR A 85 -10.92 -9.17 15.97
N GLY A 86 -10.74 -8.29 16.95
CA GLY A 86 -10.43 -8.68 18.33
C GLY A 86 -11.50 -9.62 18.92
N PHE A 87 -12.77 -9.33 18.70
CA PHE A 87 -13.87 -10.17 19.14
C PHE A 87 -13.82 -11.58 18.53
N PHE A 88 -13.63 -11.68 17.20
CA PHE A 88 -13.61 -12.98 16.54
C PHE A 88 -12.32 -13.77 16.82
N ILE A 89 -11.20 -13.10 17.11
CA ILE A 89 -10.01 -13.77 17.63
C ILE A 89 -10.28 -14.34 19.02
N TRP A 90 -10.84 -13.56 19.94
CA TRP A 90 -11.24 -14.02 21.26
C TRP A 90 -12.22 -15.20 21.19
N TYR A 91 -13.25 -15.07 20.34
CA TYR A 91 -14.23 -16.15 20.14
C TYR A 91 -13.56 -17.42 19.60
N GLY A 92 -12.64 -17.30 18.65
CA GLY A 92 -11.91 -18.43 18.08
C GLY A 92 -10.97 -19.10 19.07
N GLY A 93 -10.34 -18.35 19.97
CA GLY A 93 -9.54 -18.92 21.06
C GLY A 93 -10.36 -19.76 22.04
N ASN A 94 -11.61 -19.37 22.29
CA ASN A 94 -12.54 -20.17 23.09
C ASN A 94 -13.22 -21.31 22.30
N ASN A 95 -13.22 -21.24 20.97
CA ASN A 95 -13.80 -22.22 20.06
C ASN A 95 -12.83 -22.55 18.93
N PRO A 96 -11.74 -23.28 19.20
CA PRO A 96 -10.71 -23.57 18.18
C PRO A 96 -11.34 -24.24 16.95
N HIS A 97 -10.78 -23.92 15.78
CA HIS A 97 -11.24 -24.38 14.46
C HIS A 97 -12.67 -23.92 14.09
N SER A 98 -13.24 -22.94 14.79
CA SER A 98 -14.54 -22.40 14.44
C SER A 98 -14.50 -21.61 13.14
N VAL A 99 -15.21 -22.07 12.13
CA VAL A 99 -15.33 -21.38 10.82
C VAL A 99 -15.92 -19.97 11.02
N LEU A 100 -16.81 -19.80 12.01
CA LEU A 100 -17.38 -18.49 12.34
C LEU A 100 -16.32 -17.48 12.79
N SER A 101 -15.30 -17.93 13.54
CA SER A 101 -14.16 -17.10 13.92
C SER A 101 -13.41 -16.60 12.68
N LEU A 102 -13.03 -17.51 11.78
CA LEU A 102 -12.28 -17.18 10.58
C LEU A 102 -13.07 -16.25 9.62
N VAL A 103 -14.33 -16.59 9.36
CA VAL A 103 -15.23 -15.76 8.54
C VAL A 103 -15.48 -14.39 9.19
N GLY A 104 -15.65 -14.37 10.52
CA GLY A 104 -15.79 -13.14 11.28
C GLY A 104 -14.57 -12.22 11.14
N ILE A 105 -13.35 -12.77 11.15
CA ILE A 105 -12.11 -12.02 10.90
C ILE A 105 -12.10 -11.48 9.46
N TYR A 106 -12.50 -12.28 8.45
CA TYR A 106 -12.58 -11.82 7.07
C TYR A 106 -13.57 -10.66 6.91
N ILE A 107 -14.72 -10.71 7.56
CA ILE A 107 -15.71 -9.64 7.53
C ILE A 107 -15.21 -8.41 8.30
N SER A 108 -14.69 -8.58 9.50
CA SER A 108 -14.27 -7.46 10.35
C SER A 108 -13.02 -6.77 9.82
N TYR A 109 -11.94 -7.52 9.66
CA TYR A 109 -10.66 -6.99 9.20
C TYR A 109 -10.67 -6.72 7.69
N GLY A 110 -11.19 -7.66 6.89
CA GLY A 110 -11.20 -7.53 5.45
C GLY A 110 -12.21 -6.51 4.96
N PHE A 111 -13.49 -6.71 5.25
CA PHE A 111 -14.56 -5.88 4.67
C PHE A 111 -14.80 -4.58 5.43
N ILE A 112 -15.11 -4.64 6.73
CA ILE A 112 -15.49 -3.45 7.51
C ILE A 112 -14.31 -2.49 7.64
N MET A 113 -13.15 -2.99 8.07
CA MET A 113 -11.94 -2.17 8.14
C MET A 113 -11.49 -1.71 6.74
N GLY A 114 -11.65 -2.55 5.71
CA GLY A 114 -11.37 -2.21 4.33
C GLY A 114 -12.14 -0.99 3.82
N ILE A 115 -13.40 -0.82 4.22
CA ILE A 115 -14.17 0.41 3.95
C ILE A 115 -13.50 1.62 4.60
N GLY A 116 -13.08 1.49 5.84
CA GLY A 116 -12.35 2.55 6.54
C GLY A 116 -11.01 2.90 5.90
N LEU A 117 -10.31 1.89 5.40
CA LEU A 117 -9.05 2.08 4.66
C LEU A 117 -9.25 2.94 3.40
N GLY A 118 -10.20 2.59 2.55
CA GLY A 118 -10.42 3.28 1.28
C GLY A 118 -11.01 4.68 1.44
N THR A 119 -12.00 4.85 2.30
CA THR A 119 -12.61 6.16 2.57
C THR A 119 -11.66 7.11 3.30
N GLY A 120 -10.80 6.57 4.17
CA GLY A 120 -9.79 7.32 4.92
C GLY A 120 -8.57 7.68 4.10
N TYR A 121 -8.32 7.00 2.97
CA TYR A 121 -7.18 7.27 2.11
C TYR A 121 -7.36 8.53 1.26
N LEU A 122 -8.55 8.73 0.66
CA LEU A 122 -8.77 9.75 -0.35
C LEU A 122 -8.88 11.18 0.21
N SER A 123 -9.56 11.36 1.33
CA SER A 123 -9.86 12.70 1.86
C SER A 123 -8.62 13.51 2.25
N PRO A 124 -7.59 12.95 2.92
CA PRO A 124 -6.36 13.68 3.20
C PRO A 124 -5.57 14.02 1.94
N VAL A 125 -5.52 13.11 0.96
CA VAL A 125 -4.80 13.33 -0.29
C VAL A 125 -5.37 14.52 -1.04
N LYS A 126 -6.68 14.55 -1.26
CA LYS A 126 -7.35 15.70 -1.91
C LYS A 126 -7.10 16.98 -1.13
N THR A 127 -7.31 16.96 0.17
CA THR A 127 -7.19 18.16 1.01
C THR A 127 -5.79 18.76 0.94
N LEU A 128 -4.74 17.93 1.01
CA LEU A 128 -3.38 18.43 0.90
C LEU A 128 -3.06 18.99 -0.50
N MET A 129 -3.54 18.38 -1.57
CA MET A 129 -3.38 18.93 -2.91
C MET A 129 -4.01 20.33 -3.04
N LEU A 130 -5.12 20.60 -2.34
CA LEU A 130 -5.76 21.90 -2.33
C LEU A 130 -4.98 22.96 -1.53
N TRP A 131 -4.35 22.56 -0.43
CA TRP A 131 -3.52 23.44 0.38
C TRP A 131 -2.16 23.78 -0.25
N PHE A 132 -1.59 22.87 -1.03
CA PHE A 132 -0.26 22.98 -1.63
C PHE A 132 -0.34 22.99 -3.14
N LYS A 133 -1.06 23.94 -3.72
CA LYS A 133 -1.36 24.03 -5.16
C LYS A 133 -0.10 23.99 -6.04
N ASP A 134 0.98 24.67 -5.61
CA ASP A 134 2.22 24.79 -6.38
C ASP A 134 3.14 23.56 -6.22
N LYS A 135 2.90 22.71 -5.22
CA LYS A 135 3.71 21.54 -4.88
C LYS A 135 2.82 20.32 -4.58
N LYS A 136 1.93 20.01 -5.52
CA LYS A 136 0.95 18.91 -5.35
C LYS A 136 1.61 17.55 -5.10
N GLY A 137 2.75 17.28 -5.77
CA GLY A 137 3.50 16.06 -5.57
C GLY A 137 4.05 15.96 -4.15
N LEU A 138 4.73 16.99 -3.65
CA LEU A 138 5.19 17.02 -2.27
C LEU A 138 4.02 16.85 -1.28
N ALA A 139 2.88 17.48 -1.55
CA ALA A 139 1.69 17.37 -0.73
C ALA A 139 1.14 15.94 -0.67
N THR A 140 0.99 15.30 -1.82
CA THR A 140 0.55 13.88 -1.89
C THR A 140 1.59 12.96 -1.28
N GLY A 141 2.87 13.21 -1.53
CA GLY A 141 3.97 12.48 -0.91
C GLY A 141 3.92 12.55 0.61
N LEU A 142 3.66 13.72 1.19
CA LEU A 142 3.52 13.90 2.64
C LEU A 142 2.30 13.14 3.19
N ALA A 143 1.14 13.25 2.53
CA ALA A 143 -0.06 12.53 2.93
C ALA A 143 0.20 11.02 2.98
N VAL A 144 0.74 10.48 1.89
CA VAL A 144 0.87 9.03 1.71
C VAL A 144 2.13 8.46 2.39
N ALA A 145 3.12 9.31 2.72
CA ALA A 145 4.30 8.89 3.48
C ALA A 145 3.92 8.38 4.87
N GLY A 146 2.95 9.01 5.53
CA GLY A 146 2.40 8.54 6.80
C GLY A 146 1.86 7.12 6.70
N PHE A 147 1.18 6.78 5.60
CA PHE A 147 0.71 5.42 5.34
C PHE A 147 1.87 4.43 5.17
N GLY A 148 2.92 4.81 4.43
CA GLY A 148 4.12 3.98 4.25
C GLY A 148 4.94 3.80 5.53
N ALA A 149 5.07 4.85 6.34
CA ALA A 149 5.83 4.84 7.59
C ALA A 149 5.10 4.15 8.75
N ALA A 150 3.78 3.99 8.66
CA ALA A 150 2.95 3.44 9.74
C ALA A 150 3.47 2.10 10.26
N LYS A 151 3.91 1.21 9.37
CA LYS A 151 4.49 -0.09 9.74
C LYS A 151 5.75 0.08 10.58
N ALA A 152 6.65 1.00 10.20
CA ALA A 152 7.90 1.21 10.93
C ALA A 152 7.66 1.73 12.36
N ILE A 153 6.61 2.53 12.55
CA ILE A 153 6.23 3.09 13.85
C ILE A 153 5.45 2.06 14.68
N ALA A 154 4.43 1.42 14.08
CA ALA A 154 3.51 0.56 14.80
C ALA A 154 4.07 -0.84 15.09
N SER A 155 4.92 -1.39 14.21
CA SER A 155 5.47 -2.74 14.38
C SER A 155 6.15 -2.99 15.73
N PRO A 156 7.09 -2.16 16.18
CA PRO A 156 7.74 -2.38 17.47
C PRO A 156 6.77 -2.23 18.65
N ILE A 157 5.77 -1.35 18.53
CA ILE A 157 4.73 -1.17 19.55
C ILE A 157 3.86 -2.41 19.63
N MET A 158 3.35 -2.90 18.50
CA MET A 158 2.51 -4.11 18.43
C MET A 158 3.26 -5.35 18.95
N SER A 159 4.52 -5.52 18.56
CA SER A 159 5.33 -6.64 19.04
C SER A 159 5.51 -6.63 20.55
N ARG A 160 5.73 -5.46 21.16
CA ARG A 160 5.79 -5.32 22.63
C ARG A 160 4.45 -5.56 23.28
N MET A 161 3.34 -5.14 22.65
CA MET A 161 2.00 -5.41 23.17
C MET A 161 1.69 -6.90 23.18
N LEU A 162 2.03 -7.64 22.12
CA LEU A 162 1.83 -9.08 22.04
C LEU A 162 2.51 -9.82 23.20
N THR A 163 3.74 -9.45 23.52
CA THR A 163 4.50 -10.07 24.61
C THR A 163 4.09 -9.54 25.99
N GLY A 164 3.75 -8.26 26.10
CA GLY A 164 3.46 -7.61 27.37
C GLY A 164 2.03 -7.81 27.92
N LEU A 165 1.06 -8.09 27.05
CA LEU A 165 -0.34 -8.29 27.47
C LEU A 165 -0.66 -9.70 28.00
N GLY A 166 0.33 -10.61 27.95
CA GLY A 166 0.19 -11.97 28.47
C GLY A 166 -0.81 -12.82 27.67
N GLU A 167 -1.44 -13.77 28.34
CA GLU A 167 -2.41 -14.66 27.71
C GLU A 167 -3.56 -13.88 27.05
N GLY A 168 -3.87 -14.23 25.80
CA GLY A 168 -4.84 -13.49 24.99
C GLY A 168 -4.38 -12.10 24.56
N GLY A 169 -3.07 -11.81 24.63
CA GLY A 169 -2.50 -10.53 24.20
C GLY A 169 -2.91 -10.14 22.80
N ILE A 170 -3.07 -11.11 21.89
CA ILE A 170 -3.47 -10.87 20.51
C ILE A 170 -4.82 -10.17 20.39
N PHE A 171 -5.91 -10.65 21.02
CA PHE A 171 -7.21 -9.99 20.91
C PHE A 171 -7.28 -8.70 21.74
N LYS A 172 -6.60 -8.65 22.89
CA LYS A 172 -6.49 -7.44 23.72
C LYS A 172 -5.82 -6.31 22.96
N MET A 173 -4.75 -6.60 22.22
CA MET A 173 -4.06 -5.65 21.35
C MET A 173 -5.02 -5.04 20.33
N PHE A 174 -5.87 -5.83 19.68
CA PHE A 174 -6.84 -5.32 18.72
C PHE A 174 -7.85 -4.36 19.35
N TYR A 175 -8.34 -4.65 20.56
CA TYR A 175 -9.24 -3.74 21.26
C TYR A 175 -8.58 -2.43 21.65
N ILE A 176 -7.36 -2.47 22.17
CA ILE A 176 -6.61 -1.27 22.54
C ILE A 176 -6.34 -0.43 21.29
N LEU A 177 -5.87 -1.05 20.20
CA LEU A 177 -5.58 -0.35 18.96
C LEU A 177 -6.84 0.20 18.28
N ALA A 178 -7.99 -0.48 18.38
CA ALA A 178 -9.25 0.05 17.91
C ALA A 178 -9.58 1.40 18.58
N CYS A 179 -9.40 1.50 19.89
CA CYS A 179 -9.62 2.75 20.63
C CYS A 179 -8.59 3.83 20.23
N VAL A 180 -7.31 3.49 20.17
CA VAL A 180 -6.24 4.42 19.83
C VAL A 180 -6.45 4.98 18.42
N TYR A 181 -6.69 4.12 17.43
CA TYR A 181 -6.89 4.56 16.05
C TYR A 181 -8.18 5.32 15.86
N PHE A 182 -9.24 4.97 16.58
CA PHE A 182 -10.46 5.77 16.58
C PHE A 182 -10.18 7.20 17.04
N VAL A 183 -9.49 7.36 18.17
CA VAL A 183 -9.15 8.69 18.71
C VAL A 183 -8.28 9.46 17.73
N MET A 184 -7.23 8.84 17.18
CA MET A 184 -6.33 9.50 16.22
C MET A 184 -7.09 9.95 14.96
N MET A 185 -7.87 9.05 14.36
CA MET A 185 -8.61 9.33 13.13
C MET A 185 -9.74 10.32 13.37
N PHE A 186 -10.40 10.28 14.51
CA PHE A 186 -11.46 11.21 14.88
C PHE A 186 -10.92 12.62 15.12
N ILE A 187 -9.77 12.75 15.78
CA ILE A 187 -9.07 14.05 15.89
C ILE A 187 -8.71 14.54 14.49
N GLY A 188 -8.16 13.68 13.63
CA GLY A 188 -7.88 14.00 12.24
C GLY A 188 -9.11 14.49 11.49
N HIS A 189 -10.24 13.79 11.66
CA HIS A 189 -11.54 14.19 11.10
C HIS A 189 -11.98 15.61 11.56
N LEU A 190 -11.86 15.93 12.85
CA LEU A 190 -12.30 17.20 13.39
C LEU A 190 -11.47 18.39 12.88
N ILE A 191 -10.16 18.20 12.70
CA ILE A 191 -9.26 19.30 12.29
C ILE A 191 -9.04 19.38 10.77
N LEU A 192 -9.37 18.34 10.02
CA LEU A 192 -9.25 18.32 8.56
C LEU A 192 -10.17 19.39 7.95
N ALA A 193 -9.63 20.28 7.14
CA ALA A 193 -10.43 21.29 6.45
C ALA A 193 -9.83 21.67 5.10
N LYS A 194 -10.69 22.00 4.14
CA LYS A 194 -10.29 22.63 2.87
C LYS A 194 -9.78 24.07 3.14
N PRO A 195 -8.94 24.65 2.25
CA PRO A 195 -8.56 26.06 2.33
C PRO A 195 -9.78 26.98 2.36
N GLU A 196 -9.70 28.06 3.14
CA GLU A 196 -10.74 29.10 3.16
C GLU A 196 -10.87 29.72 1.76
N GLY A 197 -12.10 30.00 1.35
CA GLY A 197 -12.38 30.54 0.02
C GLY A 197 -12.24 29.54 -1.13
N TRP A 198 -11.98 28.26 -0.86
CA TRP A 198 -12.01 27.23 -1.90
C TRP A 198 -13.45 27.05 -2.39
N VAL A 199 -13.68 27.51 -3.62
CA VAL A 199 -14.88 27.18 -4.37
C VAL A 199 -14.54 26.01 -5.31
N GLU A 200 -15.31 24.95 -5.26
CA GLU A 200 -15.12 23.86 -6.23
C GLU A 200 -15.28 24.45 -7.63
N PRO A 201 -14.33 24.16 -8.55
CA PRO A 201 -14.47 24.59 -9.94
C PRO A 201 -15.84 24.14 -10.41
N GLN A 202 -16.65 25.11 -10.86
CA GLN A 202 -17.87 24.77 -11.60
C GLN A 202 -17.37 24.14 -12.90
N THR A 203 -17.25 22.83 -12.91
CA THR A 203 -17.18 22.07 -14.16
C THR A 203 -18.40 22.52 -14.95
N LYS A 204 -18.20 22.89 -16.22
CA LYS A 204 -19.26 23.37 -17.14
C LYS A 204 -20.47 22.45 -17.17
N SER A 205 -20.43 21.34 -16.48
CA SER A 205 -21.50 20.38 -16.28
C SER A 205 -21.43 19.77 -14.88
N LYS A 206 -22.20 20.32 -13.96
CA LYS A 206 -22.57 19.65 -12.70
C LYS A 206 -23.24 18.27 -12.94
N ASN A 207 -23.57 17.95 -14.18
CA ASN A 207 -24.24 16.73 -14.64
C ASN A 207 -23.36 15.80 -15.46
N GLU A 208 -22.13 16.20 -15.80
CA GLU A 208 -21.20 15.29 -16.48
C GLU A 208 -20.49 14.44 -15.42
N GLY A 209 -20.94 13.20 -15.29
CA GLY A 209 -20.37 12.22 -14.37
C GLY A 209 -18.91 11.91 -14.68
N ILE A 210 -18.29 11.09 -13.84
CA ILE A 210 -16.89 10.63 -13.93
C ILE A 210 -16.53 10.17 -15.36
N ILE A 211 -17.45 9.50 -16.06
CA ILE A 211 -17.27 9.01 -17.44
C ILE A 211 -17.01 10.16 -18.42
N ALA A 212 -17.71 11.28 -18.27
CA ALA A 212 -17.49 12.44 -19.13
C ALA A 212 -16.14 13.08 -18.86
N THR A 213 -15.74 13.18 -17.59
CA THR A 213 -14.38 13.67 -17.23
C THR A 213 -13.29 12.74 -17.80
N LEU A 214 -13.46 11.44 -17.74
CA LEU A 214 -12.49 10.49 -18.32
C LEU A 214 -12.41 10.60 -19.85
N LYS A 215 -13.48 11.01 -20.52
CA LYS A 215 -13.51 11.21 -21.97
C LYS A 215 -12.88 12.54 -22.43
N THR A 216 -12.49 13.44 -21.51
CA THR A 216 -11.76 14.67 -21.88
C THR A 216 -10.37 14.40 -22.41
N GLU A 217 -9.81 13.23 -22.10
CA GLU A 217 -8.55 12.71 -22.61
C GLU A 217 -8.81 11.37 -23.34
N PRO A 218 -7.88 10.92 -24.20
CA PRO A 218 -8.00 9.58 -24.80
C PRO A 218 -8.10 8.50 -23.74
N ILE A 219 -9.12 7.68 -23.80
CA ILE A 219 -9.38 6.62 -22.80
C ILE A 219 -8.18 5.65 -22.67
N ALA A 220 -7.43 5.46 -23.76
CA ALA A 220 -6.20 4.67 -23.76
C ALA A 220 -5.17 5.21 -22.76
N SER A 221 -5.08 6.55 -22.58
CA SER A 221 -4.19 7.15 -21.60
C SER A 221 -4.59 6.78 -20.17
N TYR A 222 -5.88 6.80 -19.85
CA TYR A 222 -6.37 6.36 -18.55
C TYR A 222 -6.11 4.86 -18.30
N ILE A 223 -6.39 4.03 -19.31
CA ILE A 223 -6.11 2.60 -19.23
C ILE A 223 -4.60 2.36 -19.00
N GLY A 224 -3.75 3.12 -19.70
CA GLY A 224 -2.31 3.08 -19.50
C GLY A 224 -1.89 3.42 -18.08
N ILE A 225 -2.46 4.48 -17.50
CA ILE A 225 -2.20 4.89 -16.10
C ILE A 225 -2.66 3.79 -15.13
N TRP A 226 -3.87 3.25 -15.32
CA TRP A 226 -4.40 2.20 -14.46
C TRP A 226 -3.54 0.93 -14.52
N LEU A 227 -3.19 0.48 -15.72
CA LEU A 227 -2.39 -0.75 -15.91
C LEU A 227 -0.96 -0.59 -15.40
N MET A 228 -0.27 0.52 -15.69
CA MET A 228 1.09 0.72 -15.18
C MET A 228 1.10 0.81 -13.64
N PHE A 229 0.08 1.41 -13.05
CA PHE A 229 -0.09 1.46 -11.61
C PHE A 229 -0.37 0.08 -11.02
N TYR A 230 -1.30 -0.68 -11.62
CA TYR A 230 -1.56 -2.08 -11.26
C TYR A 230 -0.31 -2.94 -11.28
N ILE A 231 0.48 -2.85 -12.35
CA ILE A 231 1.73 -3.63 -12.49
C ILE A 231 2.76 -3.19 -11.45
N ASN A 232 2.92 -1.89 -11.20
CA ASN A 232 3.84 -1.40 -10.17
C ASN A 232 3.51 -1.97 -8.80
N ILE A 233 2.22 -1.99 -8.43
CA ILE A 233 1.76 -2.55 -7.16
C ILE A 233 1.95 -4.07 -7.13
N THR A 234 1.56 -4.76 -8.19
CA THR A 234 1.66 -6.22 -8.29
C THR A 234 3.10 -6.70 -8.14
N CYS A 235 4.05 -6.09 -8.86
CA CYS A 235 5.47 -6.39 -8.75
C CYS A 235 6.03 -6.04 -7.37
N GLY A 236 5.65 -4.87 -6.83
CA GLY A 236 6.06 -4.47 -5.50
C GLY A 236 5.58 -5.43 -4.43
N LEU A 237 4.30 -5.79 -4.43
CA LEU A 237 3.74 -6.75 -3.48
C LEU A 237 4.35 -8.15 -3.62
N ALA A 238 4.64 -8.58 -4.84
CA ALA A 238 5.31 -9.86 -5.09
C ALA A 238 6.68 -9.95 -4.40
N ILE A 239 7.45 -8.87 -4.39
CA ILE A 239 8.78 -8.81 -3.77
C ILE A 239 8.67 -8.51 -2.27
N ILE A 240 7.86 -7.50 -1.89
CA ILE A 240 7.71 -7.04 -0.49
C ILE A 240 7.13 -8.14 0.41
N SER A 241 6.16 -8.92 -0.09
CA SER A 241 5.57 -10.01 0.68
C SER A 241 6.55 -11.17 0.93
N GLN A 242 7.52 -11.36 0.04
CA GLN A 242 8.54 -12.41 0.14
C GLN A 242 9.88 -11.91 0.68
N GLU A 243 9.98 -10.63 1.01
CA GLU A 243 11.22 -9.95 1.41
C GLU A 243 12.00 -10.71 2.49
N LYS A 244 11.32 -11.11 3.58
CA LYS A 244 11.97 -11.84 4.67
C LYS A 244 12.60 -13.16 4.22
N MET A 245 11.94 -13.88 3.32
CA MET A 245 12.45 -15.15 2.79
C MET A 245 13.60 -14.92 1.82
N ILE A 246 13.52 -13.90 0.97
CA ILE A 246 14.61 -13.48 0.08
C ILE A 246 15.88 -13.14 0.91
N VAL A 247 15.70 -12.36 1.97
CA VAL A 247 16.77 -11.97 2.90
C VAL A 247 17.37 -13.19 3.60
N LYS A 248 16.56 -14.18 3.97
CA LYS A 248 17.05 -15.45 4.54
C LYS A 248 17.84 -16.25 3.51
N CYS A 249 17.44 -16.27 2.24
CA CYS A 249 18.18 -16.94 1.18
C CYS A 249 19.63 -16.44 1.03
N VAL A 250 19.88 -15.17 1.33
CA VAL A 250 21.24 -14.59 1.27
C VAL A 250 21.98 -14.59 2.61
N GLY A 251 21.52 -15.39 3.58
CA GLY A 251 22.20 -15.57 4.87
C GLY A 251 21.95 -14.47 5.91
N LEU A 252 21.04 -13.54 5.67
CA LEU A 252 20.72 -12.42 6.58
C LEU A 252 19.46 -12.65 7.40
N GLY A 253 19.09 -13.90 7.69
CA GLY A 253 17.87 -14.24 8.42
C GLY A 253 17.73 -13.54 9.77
N ALA A 254 18.82 -13.45 10.55
CA ALA A 254 18.85 -12.75 11.83
C ALA A 254 18.57 -11.24 11.71
N ALA A 255 18.93 -10.62 10.58
CA ALA A 255 18.70 -9.20 10.31
C ALA A 255 17.38 -8.90 9.57
N ALA A 256 16.57 -9.92 9.22
CA ALA A 256 15.39 -9.76 8.39
C ALA A 256 14.38 -8.74 8.95
N GLY A 257 14.23 -8.66 10.26
CA GLY A 257 13.36 -7.66 10.90
C GLY A 257 13.85 -6.22 10.72
N ILE A 258 15.15 -6.00 10.91
CA ILE A 258 15.78 -4.67 10.71
C ILE A 258 15.71 -4.26 9.24
N ILE A 259 16.00 -5.18 8.33
CA ILE A 259 15.94 -4.95 6.88
C ILE A 259 14.50 -4.58 6.47
N SER A 260 13.51 -5.29 7.00
CA SER A 260 12.10 -4.97 6.73
C SER A 260 11.69 -3.57 7.23
N THR A 261 12.23 -3.14 8.37
CA THR A 261 12.02 -1.77 8.86
C THR A 261 12.68 -0.74 7.94
N ILE A 262 13.91 -0.99 7.50
CA ILE A 262 14.62 -0.12 6.56
C ILE A 262 13.86 -0.06 5.22
N SER A 263 13.36 -1.18 4.71
CA SER A 263 12.53 -1.23 3.51
C SER A 263 11.28 -0.36 3.62
N ALA A 264 10.61 -0.39 4.78
CA ALA A 264 9.46 0.47 5.04
C ALA A 264 9.83 1.97 5.02
N LEU A 265 11.03 2.33 5.51
CA LEU A 265 11.55 3.69 5.41
C LEU A 265 11.86 4.09 3.96
N PHE A 266 12.40 3.18 3.14
CA PHE A 266 12.57 3.41 1.70
C PHE A 266 11.22 3.57 0.99
N ASN A 267 10.20 2.81 1.38
CA ASN A 267 8.84 2.98 0.87
C ASN A 267 8.30 4.39 1.19
N ALA A 268 8.37 4.83 2.45
CA ALA A 268 7.96 6.17 2.85
C ALA A 268 8.82 7.26 2.19
N GLY A 269 10.12 7.08 2.13
CA GLY A 269 11.07 7.98 1.46
C GLY A 269 10.79 8.10 -0.03
N GLY A 270 10.47 6.99 -0.69
CA GLY A 270 10.06 6.96 -2.09
C GLY A 270 8.79 7.78 -2.34
N ARG A 271 7.81 7.70 -1.44
CA ARG A 271 6.57 8.51 -1.52
C ARG A 271 6.88 10.01 -1.49
N LEU A 272 7.76 10.44 -0.62
CA LEU A 272 8.19 11.85 -0.55
C LEU A 272 9.13 12.23 -1.69
N GLY A 273 10.20 11.47 -1.89
CA GLY A 273 11.28 11.82 -2.81
C GLY A 273 10.85 11.85 -4.26
N PHE A 274 10.23 10.80 -4.76
CA PHE A 274 9.75 10.76 -6.15
C PHE A 274 8.66 11.79 -6.42
N SER A 275 7.79 12.06 -5.43
CA SER A 275 6.74 13.06 -5.59
C SER A 275 7.27 14.48 -5.59
N ALA A 276 8.23 14.79 -4.71
CA ALA A 276 8.90 16.09 -4.69
C ALA A 276 9.73 16.33 -5.99
N TRP A 277 10.33 15.24 -6.51
CA TRP A 277 11.04 15.31 -7.79
C TRP A 277 10.09 15.51 -8.95
N ALA A 278 8.95 14.80 -8.97
CA ALA A 278 7.93 14.96 -9.99
C ALA A 278 7.40 16.40 -10.12
N ASP A 279 7.39 17.16 -9.02
CA ASP A 279 7.00 18.57 -9.06
C ASP A 279 7.94 19.45 -9.90
N LYS A 280 9.20 19.02 -10.08
CA LYS A 280 10.20 19.73 -10.88
C LYS A 280 10.21 19.31 -12.36
N LEU A 281 9.56 18.21 -12.71
CA LEU A 281 9.53 17.68 -14.07
C LEU A 281 8.43 18.34 -14.89
N LYS A 282 8.65 18.47 -16.19
CA LYS A 282 7.65 18.97 -17.15
C LYS A 282 6.49 17.98 -17.28
N ASP A 283 6.80 16.70 -17.32
CA ASP A 283 5.83 15.60 -17.40
C ASP A 283 6.04 14.63 -16.24
N ARG A 284 5.01 14.48 -15.38
CA ARG A 284 5.06 13.58 -14.20
C ARG A 284 5.18 12.11 -14.57
N ASN A 285 4.72 11.72 -15.77
CA ASN A 285 4.87 10.34 -16.23
C ASN A 285 6.34 9.90 -16.31
N THR A 286 7.27 10.86 -16.43
CA THR A 286 8.71 10.59 -16.39
C THR A 286 9.17 9.92 -15.09
N ILE A 287 8.49 10.19 -13.97
CA ILE A 287 8.79 9.52 -12.70
C ILE A 287 8.50 8.02 -12.78
N TYR A 288 7.41 7.61 -13.43
CA TYR A 288 7.10 6.19 -13.63
C TYR A 288 8.15 5.51 -14.51
N LYS A 289 8.58 6.17 -15.58
CA LYS A 289 9.68 5.66 -16.42
C LYS A 289 10.96 5.46 -15.61
N LEU A 290 11.29 6.39 -14.72
CA LEU A 290 12.44 6.27 -13.82
C LEU A 290 12.28 5.10 -12.83
N ILE A 291 11.11 4.99 -12.17
CA ILE A 291 10.81 3.90 -11.24
C ILE A 291 10.96 2.54 -11.93
N PHE A 292 10.38 2.39 -13.14
CA PHE A 292 10.46 1.14 -13.88
C PHE A 292 11.90 0.86 -14.35
N THR A 293 12.64 1.86 -14.79
CA THR A 293 14.06 1.71 -15.17
C THR A 293 14.88 1.21 -13.98
N LEU A 294 14.76 1.85 -12.81
CA LEU A 294 15.49 1.46 -11.61
C LEU A 294 15.11 0.03 -11.16
N SER A 295 13.82 -0.32 -11.23
CA SER A 295 13.33 -1.65 -10.87
C SER A 295 13.85 -2.72 -11.85
N ILE A 296 13.83 -2.46 -13.17
CA ILE A 296 14.35 -3.37 -14.18
C ILE A 296 15.86 -3.56 -14.02
N VAL A 297 16.61 -2.47 -13.88
CA VAL A 297 18.07 -2.55 -13.75
C VAL A 297 18.47 -3.32 -12.49
N SER A 298 17.88 -3.00 -11.36
CA SER A 298 18.20 -3.68 -10.09
C SER A 298 17.82 -5.17 -10.12
N THR A 299 16.68 -5.53 -10.71
CA THR A 299 16.30 -6.95 -10.88
C THR A 299 17.21 -7.68 -11.85
N LEU A 300 17.59 -7.07 -12.96
CA LEU A 300 18.52 -7.68 -13.92
C LEU A 300 19.90 -7.92 -13.31
N ILE A 301 20.42 -6.99 -12.52
CA ILE A 301 21.70 -7.18 -11.80
C ILE A 301 21.63 -8.42 -10.92
N VAL A 302 20.57 -8.56 -10.11
CA VAL A 302 20.40 -9.72 -9.23
C VAL A 302 20.20 -11.02 -10.02
N LEU A 303 19.48 -11.00 -11.13
CA LEU A 303 19.28 -12.15 -12.00
C LEU A 303 20.57 -12.60 -12.67
N LEU A 304 21.30 -11.69 -13.31
CA LEU A 304 22.53 -11.99 -14.03
C LEU A 304 23.65 -12.48 -13.12
N THR A 305 23.71 -11.97 -11.88
CA THR A 305 24.67 -12.40 -10.87
C THR A 305 24.21 -13.62 -10.09
N LYS A 306 22.98 -14.12 -10.31
CA LYS A 306 22.34 -15.18 -9.52
C LYS A 306 22.34 -14.88 -8.01
N GLY A 307 22.16 -13.61 -7.64
CA GLY A 307 22.37 -13.11 -6.29
C GLY A 307 21.55 -13.82 -5.21
N ILE A 308 20.32 -14.23 -5.50
CA ILE A 308 19.48 -14.97 -4.54
C ILE A 308 19.89 -16.45 -4.47
N ALA A 309 20.24 -17.08 -5.59
CA ALA A 309 20.58 -18.50 -5.66
C ALA A 309 22.01 -18.79 -5.17
N ASN A 310 22.87 -17.80 -5.11
CA ASN A 310 24.25 -17.93 -4.66
C ASN A 310 24.35 -17.70 -3.15
N VAL A 311 24.15 -18.76 -2.40
CA VAL A 311 24.10 -18.76 -0.94
C VAL A 311 25.48 -18.64 -0.29
N ALA A 312 26.56 -18.54 -1.07
CA ALA A 312 27.96 -18.60 -0.58
C ALA A 312 28.43 -17.37 0.22
N GLY A 313 27.53 -16.46 0.59
CA GLY A 313 27.87 -15.33 1.49
C GLY A 313 28.70 -14.22 0.82
N ASN A 314 28.70 -14.12 -0.51
CA ASN A 314 29.38 -13.04 -1.20
C ASN A 314 28.73 -11.68 -0.87
N THR A 315 29.46 -10.82 -0.18
CA THR A 315 28.98 -9.50 0.28
C THR A 315 28.46 -8.62 -0.86
N VAL A 316 29.09 -8.66 -2.05
CA VAL A 316 28.67 -7.86 -3.19
C VAL A 316 27.29 -8.31 -3.68
N LEU A 317 27.03 -9.61 -3.75
CA LEU A 317 25.73 -10.15 -4.15
C LEU A 317 24.65 -9.84 -3.11
N ILE A 318 24.98 -9.89 -1.84
CA ILE A 318 24.09 -9.47 -0.75
C ILE A 318 23.69 -8.00 -0.93
N VAL A 319 24.65 -7.12 -1.21
CA VAL A 319 24.39 -5.69 -1.44
C VAL A 319 23.45 -5.49 -2.64
N PHE A 320 23.62 -6.26 -3.73
CA PHE A 320 22.71 -6.17 -4.89
C PHE A 320 21.29 -6.59 -4.54
N VAL A 321 21.11 -7.65 -3.75
CA VAL A 321 19.77 -8.10 -3.31
C VAL A 321 19.14 -7.06 -2.38
N LEU A 322 19.88 -6.49 -1.44
CA LEU A 322 19.36 -5.44 -0.56
C LEU A 322 18.99 -4.17 -1.35
N ALA A 323 19.85 -3.78 -2.30
CA ALA A 323 19.59 -2.64 -3.17
C ALA A 323 18.30 -2.84 -3.99
N LEU A 324 18.11 -4.05 -4.55
CA LEU A 324 16.85 -4.40 -5.23
C LEU A 324 15.64 -4.21 -4.30
N ILE A 325 15.67 -4.77 -3.10
CA ILE A 325 14.56 -4.68 -2.15
C ILE A 325 14.24 -3.21 -1.84
N PHE A 326 15.26 -2.40 -1.56
CA PHE A 326 15.07 -1.00 -1.21
C PHE A 326 14.58 -0.15 -2.39
N ILE A 327 15.11 -0.38 -3.59
CA ILE A 327 14.70 0.31 -4.82
C ILE A 327 13.24 -0.02 -5.16
N VAL A 328 12.84 -1.30 -5.09
CA VAL A 328 11.46 -1.72 -5.35
C VAL A 328 10.50 -1.14 -4.31
N ASN A 329 10.88 -1.11 -3.04
CA ASN A 329 10.09 -0.47 -1.99
C ASN A 329 9.92 1.04 -2.24
N ALA A 330 10.99 1.73 -2.59
CA ALA A 330 10.93 3.16 -2.91
C ALA A 330 10.06 3.43 -4.16
N GLY A 331 10.21 2.62 -5.21
CA GLY A 331 9.41 2.71 -6.44
C GLY A 331 7.93 2.40 -6.22
N TYR A 332 7.63 1.40 -5.39
CA TYR A 332 6.27 1.10 -4.95
C TYR A 332 5.64 2.31 -4.26
N GLY A 333 6.34 2.89 -3.28
CA GLY A 333 5.87 4.09 -2.58
C GLY A 333 5.70 5.28 -3.51
N GLY A 334 6.69 5.54 -4.37
CA GLY A 334 6.67 6.62 -5.35
C GLY A 334 5.54 6.50 -6.36
N GLY A 335 5.21 5.29 -6.80
CA GLY A 335 4.06 5.04 -7.68
C GLY A 335 2.73 5.45 -7.05
N PHE A 336 2.53 5.10 -5.77
CA PHE A 336 1.32 5.50 -5.04
C PHE A 336 1.16 7.00 -4.88
N SER A 337 2.23 7.70 -4.52
CA SER A 337 2.15 9.14 -4.24
C SER A 337 2.06 10.00 -5.50
N ASN A 338 2.50 9.48 -6.65
CA ASN A 338 2.45 10.22 -7.92
C ASN A 338 1.14 10.01 -8.70
N VAL A 339 0.37 8.94 -8.47
CA VAL A 339 -0.89 8.69 -9.17
C VAL A 339 -1.89 9.83 -9.05
N PRO A 340 -2.24 10.35 -7.85
CA PRO A 340 -3.25 11.39 -7.77
C PRO A 340 -2.82 12.69 -8.44
N THR A 341 -1.54 13.02 -8.41
CA THR A 341 -1.02 14.21 -9.10
C THR A 341 -0.95 14.03 -10.60
N LEU A 342 -0.57 12.85 -11.09
CA LEU A 342 -0.62 12.52 -12.51
C LEU A 342 -2.06 12.61 -13.02
N LEU A 343 -3.01 12.05 -12.30
CA LEU A 343 -4.44 12.15 -12.64
C LEU A 343 -4.92 13.61 -12.62
N SER A 344 -4.46 14.42 -11.66
CA SER A 344 -4.85 15.83 -11.60
C SER A 344 -4.28 16.66 -12.75
N ASP A 345 -3.12 16.29 -13.30
CA ASP A 345 -2.54 16.94 -14.47
C ASP A 345 -3.34 16.59 -15.75
N HIS A 346 -3.90 15.39 -15.85
CA HIS A 346 -4.74 14.94 -16.97
C HIS A 346 -6.19 15.44 -16.88
N TYR A 347 -6.82 15.33 -15.70
CA TYR A 347 -8.27 15.50 -15.54
C TYR A 347 -8.66 16.70 -14.67
N GLY A 348 -7.68 17.45 -14.15
CA GLY A 348 -7.94 18.58 -13.25
C GLY A 348 -8.36 18.14 -11.84
N MET A 349 -8.76 19.12 -11.03
CA MET A 349 -9.10 18.92 -9.60
C MET A 349 -10.59 18.66 -9.35
N GLY A 350 -11.45 18.85 -10.34
CA GLY A 350 -12.91 18.83 -10.15
C GLY A 350 -13.47 17.51 -9.65
N ASN A 351 -13.05 16.39 -10.26
CA ASN A 351 -13.49 15.03 -9.90
C ASN A 351 -12.34 14.16 -9.43
N ILE A 352 -11.27 14.77 -8.90
CA ILE A 352 -10.01 14.05 -8.62
C ILE A 352 -10.17 12.90 -7.63
N SER A 353 -10.97 13.06 -6.58
CA SER A 353 -11.16 12.00 -5.59
C SER A 353 -11.91 10.81 -6.18
N ALA A 354 -12.87 11.07 -7.06
CA ALA A 354 -13.64 10.03 -7.74
C ALA A 354 -12.77 9.26 -8.74
N ILE A 355 -11.99 9.97 -9.57
CA ILE A 355 -11.08 9.36 -10.55
C ILE A 355 -9.95 8.62 -9.86
N HIS A 356 -9.34 9.21 -8.83
CA HIS A 356 -8.32 8.56 -8.02
C HIS A 356 -8.87 7.33 -7.32
N GLY A 357 -10.08 7.41 -6.76
CA GLY A 357 -10.76 6.28 -6.15
C GLY A 357 -10.92 5.10 -7.12
N ILE A 358 -11.45 5.36 -8.33
CA ILE A 358 -11.55 4.31 -9.36
C ILE A 358 -10.18 3.75 -9.71
N THR A 359 -9.15 4.59 -9.80
CA THR A 359 -7.78 4.14 -10.09
C THR A 359 -7.23 3.24 -8.98
N LEU A 360 -7.62 3.45 -7.73
CA LEU A 360 -7.25 2.58 -6.60
C LEU A 360 -7.87 1.18 -6.67
N SER A 361 -8.83 0.91 -7.59
CA SER A 361 -9.25 -0.45 -7.91
C SER A 361 -8.07 -1.29 -8.44
N ALA A 362 -7.08 -0.68 -9.06
CA ALA A 362 -5.82 -1.33 -9.43
C ALA A 362 -5.11 -1.92 -8.19
N TRP A 363 -5.14 -1.22 -7.08
CA TRP A 363 -4.59 -1.73 -5.81
C TRP A 363 -5.40 -2.92 -5.28
N ALA A 364 -6.74 -2.88 -5.39
CA ALA A 364 -7.59 -4.00 -5.01
C ALA A 364 -7.19 -5.30 -5.74
N PHE A 365 -7.09 -5.24 -7.05
CA PHE A 365 -6.69 -6.40 -7.86
C PHE A 365 -5.24 -6.81 -7.65
N ALA A 366 -4.32 -5.86 -7.50
CA ALA A 366 -2.92 -6.14 -7.19
C ALA A 366 -2.75 -6.82 -5.82
N GLY A 367 -3.57 -6.47 -4.84
CA GLY A 367 -3.60 -7.12 -3.53
C GLY A 367 -3.96 -8.60 -3.60
N LEU A 368 -4.85 -8.98 -4.53
CA LEU A 368 -5.19 -10.38 -4.79
C LEU A 368 -4.14 -11.11 -5.64
N THR A 369 -3.47 -10.41 -6.56
CA THR A 369 -2.61 -11.05 -7.56
C THR A 369 -1.13 -11.04 -7.18
N GLY A 370 -0.61 -9.96 -6.59
CA GLY A 370 0.84 -9.80 -6.40
C GLY A 370 1.47 -10.84 -5.49
N ASN A 371 0.98 -10.99 -4.27
CA ASN A 371 1.47 -12.00 -3.34
C ASN A 371 1.16 -13.42 -3.81
N GLN A 372 -0.03 -13.64 -4.35
CA GLN A 372 -0.44 -14.96 -4.84
C GLN A 372 0.39 -15.43 -6.02
N MET A 373 0.72 -14.53 -6.95
CA MET A 373 1.63 -14.79 -8.06
C MET A 373 3.01 -15.23 -7.55
N ALA A 374 3.60 -14.48 -6.62
CA ALA A 374 4.89 -14.84 -6.05
C ALA A 374 4.86 -16.19 -5.34
N SER A 375 3.85 -16.41 -4.50
CA SER A 375 3.67 -17.67 -3.77
C SER A 375 3.46 -18.85 -4.72
N PHE A 376 2.68 -18.67 -5.77
CA PHE A 376 2.47 -19.71 -6.80
C PHE A 376 3.78 -20.06 -7.51
N ILE A 377 4.54 -19.07 -7.95
CA ILE A 377 5.82 -19.30 -8.64
C ILE A 377 6.80 -20.05 -7.72
N VAL A 378 6.96 -19.59 -6.49
CA VAL A 378 7.88 -20.20 -5.51
C VAL A 378 7.48 -21.65 -5.19
N LYS A 379 6.17 -21.93 -5.12
CA LYS A 379 5.66 -23.27 -4.83
C LYS A 379 5.88 -24.25 -5.99
N HIS A 380 5.79 -23.79 -7.23
CA HIS A 380 5.77 -24.66 -8.42
C HIS A 380 7.07 -24.65 -9.21
N THR A 381 8.06 -23.85 -8.81
CA THR A 381 9.36 -23.76 -9.49
C THR A 381 10.50 -23.87 -8.50
N GLY A 382 11.61 -24.49 -8.93
CA GLY A 382 12.75 -24.75 -8.05
C GLY A 382 12.47 -25.79 -6.97
N SER A 383 13.36 -25.89 -6.02
CA SER A 383 13.27 -26.83 -4.90
C SER A 383 13.58 -26.10 -3.58
N PHE A 384 12.90 -26.51 -2.52
CA PHE A 384 13.24 -26.05 -1.18
C PHE A 384 14.53 -26.75 -0.73
N ILE A 385 15.48 -25.96 -0.27
CA ILE A 385 16.79 -26.40 0.24
C ILE A 385 17.04 -25.78 1.62
N ASP A 386 17.87 -26.40 2.42
CA ASP A 386 18.34 -25.79 3.65
C ASP A 386 19.32 -24.67 3.34
N VAL A 387 19.01 -23.46 3.82
CA VAL A 387 19.88 -22.30 3.73
C VAL A 387 20.09 -21.79 5.14
N HIS A 388 21.22 -22.10 5.73
CA HIS A 388 21.57 -21.72 7.10
C HIS A 388 20.49 -22.08 8.13
N GLY A 389 19.95 -23.31 8.06
CA GLY A 389 18.91 -23.80 8.97
C GLY A 389 17.49 -23.34 8.64
N VAL A 390 17.27 -22.73 7.48
CA VAL A 390 15.96 -22.29 7.00
C VAL A 390 15.63 -22.95 5.67
N GLN A 391 14.47 -23.59 5.59
CA GLN A 391 13.94 -24.09 4.32
C GLN A 391 13.54 -22.91 3.43
N ALA A 392 14.23 -22.72 2.32
CA ALA A 392 13.99 -21.64 1.37
C ALA A 392 14.12 -22.16 -0.07
N ASN A 393 13.51 -21.46 -1.01
CA ASN A 393 13.57 -21.78 -2.43
C ASN A 393 14.21 -20.62 -3.24
N PRO A 394 15.56 -20.48 -3.23
CA PRO A 394 16.24 -19.38 -3.92
C PRO A 394 15.93 -19.32 -5.42
N VAL A 395 15.81 -20.47 -6.07
CA VAL A 395 15.48 -20.56 -7.51
C VAL A 395 14.05 -20.07 -7.76
N GLY A 396 13.10 -20.44 -6.89
CA GLY A 396 11.72 -19.95 -6.98
C GLY A 396 11.65 -18.43 -6.88
N TYR A 397 12.39 -17.82 -5.94
CA TYR A 397 12.45 -16.35 -5.82
C TYR A 397 13.13 -15.70 -7.02
N GLN A 398 14.16 -16.34 -7.59
CA GLN A 398 14.77 -15.85 -8.82
C GLN A 398 13.77 -15.86 -10.00
N ASN A 399 12.91 -16.87 -10.09
CA ASN A 399 11.85 -16.92 -11.08
C ASN A 399 10.78 -15.85 -10.86
N VAL A 400 10.48 -15.48 -9.62
CA VAL A 400 9.65 -14.29 -9.31
C VAL A 400 10.27 -13.03 -9.89
N LEU A 401 11.60 -12.85 -9.75
CA LEU A 401 12.28 -11.70 -10.33
C LEU A 401 12.23 -11.67 -11.86
N ILE A 402 12.27 -12.81 -12.54
CA ILE A 402 12.10 -12.88 -13.99
C ILE A 402 10.73 -12.36 -14.38
N VAL A 403 9.67 -12.85 -13.74
CA VAL A 403 8.30 -12.42 -14.04
C VAL A 403 8.11 -10.93 -13.73
N THR A 404 8.59 -10.45 -12.60
CA THR A 404 8.47 -9.01 -12.25
C THR A 404 9.27 -8.13 -13.20
N THR A 405 10.42 -8.58 -13.70
CA THR A 405 11.20 -7.84 -14.71
C THR A 405 10.42 -7.68 -16.01
N ILE A 406 9.78 -8.75 -16.48
CA ILE A 406 8.94 -8.71 -17.68
C ILE A 406 7.76 -7.77 -17.46
N LEU A 407 7.09 -7.85 -16.32
CA LEU A 407 5.97 -6.97 -15.99
C LEU A 407 6.39 -5.50 -15.91
N TYR A 408 7.54 -5.17 -15.30
CA TYR A 408 8.06 -3.80 -15.29
C TYR A 408 8.40 -3.31 -16.71
N ALA A 409 8.91 -4.18 -17.59
CA ALA A 409 9.14 -3.82 -19.00
C ALA A 409 7.82 -3.51 -19.72
N VAL A 410 6.76 -4.29 -19.46
CA VAL A 410 5.41 -4.00 -19.96
C VAL A 410 4.91 -2.66 -19.43
N ALA A 411 5.05 -2.40 -18.13
CA ALA A 411 4.66 -1.11 -17.54
C ALA A 411 5.43 0.06 -18.14
N MET A 412 6.72 -0.11 -18.44
CA MET A 412 7.52 0.88 -19.15
C MET A 412 6.94 1.17 -20.55
N CYS A 413 6.60 0.13 -21.32
CA CYS A 413 5.96 0.28 -22.62
C CYS A 413 4.62 1.03 -22.52
N LEU A 414 3.78 0.67 -21.54
CA LEU A 414 2.51 1.37 -21.30
C LEU A 414 2.73 2.85 -20.99
N SER A 415 3.70 3.15 -20.12
CA SER A 415 4.06 4.52 -19.78
C SER A 415 4.59 5.32 -20.99
N CYS A 416 5.32 4.67 -21.89
CA CYS A 416 5.90 5.34 -23.06
C CYS A 416 4.90 5.55 -24.20
N PHE A 417 3.99 4.59 -24.43
CA PHE A 417 3.19 4.53 -25.64
C PHE A 417 1.69 4.80 -25.41
N LEU A 418 1.15 4.48 -24.24
CA LEU A 418 -0.26 4.71 -23.95
C LEU A 418 -0.53 5.99 -23.16
N VAL A 419 0.31 6.29 -22.18
CA VAL A 419 0.11 7.48 -21.34
C VAL A 419 0.54 8.72 -22.10
N ARG A 420 -0.41 9.61 -22.40
CA ARG A 420 -0.15 10.85 -23.10
C ARG A 420 0.77 11.76 -22.26
N PRO A 421 1.87 12.32 -22.84
CA PRO A 421 2.67 13.31 -22.16
C PRO A 421 1.85 14.56 -21.84
N MET A 422 1.90 15.02 -20.60
CA MET A 422 1.25 16.25 -20.18
C MET A 422 2.28 17.24 -19.69
N SER A 423 2.44 18.34 -20.42
CA SER A 423 3.21 19.47 -19.93
C SER A 423 2.41 20.18 -18.84
N LYS A 424 3.01 20.42 -17.67
CA LYS A 424 2.41 21.27 -16.64
C LYS A 424 2.15 22.65 -17.23
N LYS A 425 0.89 23.09 -17.15
CA LYS A 425 0.50 24.46 -17.49
C LYS A 425 0.88 25.41 -16.38
#